data_12d05f900a84dcaa4a39d56e5a60b5f9
#
_entry.id   12d05f900a84dcaa4a39d56e5a60b5f9
#
_cell.length_a   1.000
_cell.length_b   1.000
_cell.length_c   1.000
_cell.angle_alpha   90.00
_cell.angle_beta   90.00
_cell.angle_gamma   90.00
#
_symmetry.space_group_name_H-M   'P 1'
#
loop_
_entity.id
_entity.type
_entity.pdbx_description
1 polymer ?
#
loop_
_entity_poly.entity_id
_entity_poly.type
_entity_poly.pdbx_seq_one_letter_code
_entity_poly.pdbx_strand_id
1 'polypeptide(L)'
;MTDIAKRMQAISPFRVMEILARARAMEAKGRDIVHMEIGEPDFVSPQPAIDAGIASLRAGLTHYTAAAGLPALREAIAAYYAQRFGVSVDPAHIIVTPGSSGALQLVLGSLVNPGDEVLLTDPGYPCNRHMVSLFGGVPVPIAVTADDGFAVSPRQLRDAMATRTRALMLASPANPTGNLIGVGDLRDLNAVLRRNAQAVLICDEIYQGLQYDSEPETALALGDDNVVVINSFSKYFGMTGWRVGWAVAPGWLVEPMERLAQNIFLAAPTPAQHAAVAAFSPASMEILEARRREFEIRRDFLFDAVRNLGFVVNEKPRGAFYLYADAAGFTDDSAGFARELLESAGVAITPGLDFGGNRPERHVRFAYTTALDRLETGVERLRAFLRAGAG
;
A
#
# COMPACT_ATOMS: atom_id res chain seq x y z
N MET A 1 -36.79 -5.37 10.57
CA MET A 1 -35.37 -5.62 10.19
C MET A 1 -34.50 -4.74 11.07
N THR A 2 -33.43 -5.29 11.64
CA THR A 2 -32.49 -4.50 12.46
C THR A 2 -31.62 -3.67 11.51
N ASP A 3 -31.56 -2.35 11.73
CA ASP A 3 -30.73 -1.47 10.92
C ASP A 3 -29.24 -1.69 11.22
N ILE A 4 -28.42 -1.76 10.15
CA ILE A 4 -26.95 -1.77 10.27
C ILE A 4 -26.44 -0.36 10.56
N ALA A 5 -25.22 -0.26 11.10
CA ALA A 5 -24.59 1.03 11.38
C ALA A 5 -24.52 1.92 10.13
N LYS A 6 -24.91 3.20 10.23
CA LYS A 6 -24.96 4.15 9.10
C LYS A 6 -23.63 4.26 8.34
N ARG A 7 -22.50 4.11 9.05
CA ARG A 7 -21.15 4.15 8.44
C ARG A 7 -20.94 3.08 7.36
N MET A 8 -21.68 1.95 7.41
CA MET A 8 -21.58 0.89 6.42
C MET A 8 -22.06 1.33 5.03
N GLN A 9 -22.87 2.37 4.93
CA GLN A 9 -23.29 2.95 3.64
C GLN A 9 -22.13 3.67 2.92
N ALA A 10 -21.13 4.14 3.68
CA ALA A 10 -19.94 4.80 3.13
C ALA A 10 -18.79 3.83 2.84
N ILE A 11 -18.90 2.55 3.21
CA ILE A 11 -17.87 1.53 3.02
C ILE A 11 -18.26 0.63 1.86
N SER A 12 -17.63 0.83 0.71
CA SER A 12 -17.85 0.02 -0.49
C SER A 12 -17.05 -1.29 -0.42
N PRO A 13 -17.52 -2.37 -1.10
CA PRO A 13 -16.71 -3.56 -1.31
C PRO A 13 -15.41 -3.23 -2.04
N PHE A 14 -14.36 -3.99 -1.74
CA PHE A 14 -13.08 -3.88 -2.45
C PHE A 14 -13.13 -4.76 -3.70
N ARG A 15 -13.33 -4.15 -4.89
CA ARG A 15 -13.63 -4.83 -6.16
C ARG A 15 -12.53 -5.79 -6.60
N VAL A 16 -11.26 -5.49 -6.32
CA VAL A 16 -10.17 -6.41 -6.61
C VAL A 16 -10.38 -7.77 -5.96
N MET A 17 -10.99 -7.84 -4.77
CA MET A 17 -11.31 -9.11 -4.10
C MET A 17 -12.44 -9.86 -4.80
N GLU A 18 -13.40 -9.17 -5.41
CA GLU A 18 -14.46 -9.77 -6.22
C GLU A 18 -13.87 -10.38 -7.50
N ILE A 19 -12.96 -9.65 -8.18
CA ILE A 19 -12.25 -10.12 -9.36
C ILE A 19 -11.42 -11.36 -9.02
N LEU A 20 -10.64 -11.31 -7.93
CA LEU A 20 -9.86 -12.46 -7.45
C LEU A 20 -10.73 -13.67 -7.16
N ALA A 21 -11.86 -13.49 -6.45
CA ALA A 21 -12.78 -14.59 -6.17
C ALA A 21 -13.36 -15.19 -7.44
N ARG A 22 -13.70 -14.36 -8.44
CA ARG A 22 -14.17 -14.80 -9.74
C ARG A 22 -13.09 -15.55 -10.53
N ALA A 23 -11.87 -15.02 -10.56
CA ALA A 23 -10.72 -15.67 -11.20
C ALA A 23 -10.48 -17.07 -10.62
N ARG A 24 -10.42 -17.19 -9.29
CA ARG A 24 -10.28 -18.49 -8.60
C ARG A 24 -11.43 -19.46 -8.88
N ALA A 25 -12.66 -18.96 -8.99
CA ALA A 25 -13.80 -19.80 -9.36
C ALA A 25 -13.72 -20.31 -10.81
N MET A 26 -13.07 -19.57 -11.70
CA MET A 26 -12.78 -20.00 -13.08
C MET A 26 -11.63 -21.01 -13.13
N GLU A 27 -10.58 -20.81 -12.34
CA GLU A 27 -9.47 -21.77 -12.18
C GLU A 27 -9.95 -23.12 -11.65
N ALA A 28 -10.85 -23.09 -10.65
CA ALA A 28 -11.47 -24.32 -10.12
C ALA A 28 -12.27 -25.11 -11.16
N LYS A 29 -12.64 -24.48 -12.30
CA LYS A 29 -13.28 -25.11 -13.46
C LYS A 29 -12.28 -25.46 -14.58
N GLY A 30 -10.98 -25.36 -14.30
CA GLY A 30 -9.91 -25.73 -15.23
C GLY A 30 -9.50 -24.62 -16.21
N ARG A 31 -9.95 -23.37 -16.03
CA ARG A 31 -9.44 -22.25 -16.84
C ARG A 31 -8.08 -21.79 -16.34
N ASP A 32 -7.17 -21.55 -17.28
CA ASP A 32 -5.89 -20.91 -16.98
C ASP A 32 -6.06 -19.39 -16.93
N ILE A 33 -5.80 -18.78 -15.78
CA ILE A 33 -5.93 -17.34 -15.52
C ILE A 33 -4.55 -16.73 -15.28
N VAL A 34 -4.28 -15.60 -15.89
CA VAL A 34 -3.12 -14.74 -15.59
C VAL A 34 -3.54 -13.65 -14.62
N HIS A 35 -2.98 -13.70 -13.41
CA HIS A 35 -3.29 -12.75 -12.34
C HIS A 35 -2.42 -11.50 -12.44
N MET A 36 -3.03 -10.37 -12.78
CA MET A 36 -2.43 -9.03 -12.81
C MET A 36 -3.29 -8.02 -12.02
N GLU A 37 -4.22 -8.50 -11.19
CA GLU A 37 -5.11 -7.68 -10.35
C GLU A 37 -4.62 -7.56 -8.92
N ILE A 38 -4.02 -8.64 -8.37
CA ILE A 38 -3.71 -8.71 -6.95
C ILE A 38 -2.36 -8.07 -6.62
N GLY A 39 -2.36 -7.21 -5.60
CA GLY A 39 -1.15 -6.58 -5.08
C GLY A 39 -0.46 -7.44 -4.02
N GLU A 40 -0.11 -8.67 -4.34
CA GLU A 40 0.57 -9.61 -3.46
C GLU A 40 1.79 -10.22 -4.17
N PRO A 41 3.02 -10.10 -3.59
CA PRO A 41 4.19 -10.76 -4.14
C PRO A 41 3.98 -12.26 -4.29
N ASP A 42 4.37 -12.84 -5.43
CA ASP A 42 4.30 -14.27 -5.70
C ASP A 42 5.41 -15.10 -5.03
N PHE A 43 6.33 -14.43 -4.35
CA PHE A 43 7.41 -15.07 -3.63
C PHE A 43 6.97 -15.54 -2.24
N VAL A 44 7.43 -16.71 -1.82
CA VAL A 44 7.30 -17.16 -0.42
C VAL A 44 8.13 -16.26 0.51
N SER A 45 7.82 -16.23 1.80
CA SER A 45 8.64 -15.46 2.76
C SER A 45 10.11 -15.92 2.73
N PRO A 46 11.09 -15.05 3.04
CA PRO A 46 12.51 -15.46 3.14
C PRO A 46 12.69 -16.62 4.10
N GLN A 47 13.51 -17.59 3.72
CA GLN A 47 13.70 -18.81 4.51
C GLN A 47 14.11 -18.53 5.97
N PRO A 48 15.03 -17.58 6.30
CA PRO A 48 15.34 -17.27 7.69
C PRO A 48 14.13 -16.79 8.51
N ALA A 49 13.18 -16.06 7.88
CA ALA A 49 11.96 -15.64 8.56
C ALA A 49 11.02 -16.83 8.84
N ILE A 50 10.90 -17.77 7.87
CA ILE A 50 10.12 -18.99 8.04
C ILE A 50 10.70 -19.83 9.19
N ASP A 51 12.03 -20.04 9.20
CA ASP A 51 12.71 -20.86 10.20
C ASP A 51 12.57 -20.25 11.61
N ALA A 52 12.68 -18.93 11.74
CA ALA A 52 12.46 -18.23 13.00
C ALA A 52 11.01 -18.36 13.50
N GLY A 53 10.05 -18.28 12.61
CA GLY A 53 8.63 -18.51 12.95
C GLY A 53 8.39 -19.94 13.44
N ILE A 54 8.93 -20.94 12.76
CA ILE A 54 8.86 -22.34 13.18
C ILE A 54 9.56 -22.55 14.55
N ALA A 55 10.74 -21.97 14.73
CA ALA A 55 11.49 -22.05 15.98
C ALA A 55 10.70 -21.44 17.14
N SER A 56 10.06 -20.30 16.94
CA SER A 56 9.23 -19.65 17.96
C SER A 56 8.06 -20.52 18.41
N LEU A 57 7.37 -21.17 17.46
CA LEU A 57 6.28 -22.10 17.75
C LEU A 57 6.77 -23.33 18.54
N ARG A 58 7.89 -23.93 18.12
CA ARG A 58 8.50 -25.09 18.82
C ARG A 58 8.97 -24.74 20.22
N ALA A 59 9.42 -23.50 20.44
CA ALA A 59 9.84 -23.01 21.77
C ALA A 59 8.66 -22.58 22.66
N GLY A 60 7.41 -22.67 22.18
CA GLY A 60 6.23 -22.25 22.92
C GLY A 60 6.09 -20.73 23.08
N LEU A 61 6.73 -19.93 22.24
CA LEU A 61 6.65 -18.47 22.27
C LEU A 61 5.33 -18.02 21.60
N THR A 62 4.21 -18.30 22.25
CA THR A 62 2.86 -18.09 21.72
C THR A 62 1.96 -17.26 22.64
N HIS A 63 2.52 -16.71 23.72
CA HIS A 63 1.81 -15.83 24.64
C HIS A 63 1.76 -14.39 24.11
N TYR A 64 0.92 -13.56 24.69
CA TYR A 64 0.86 -12.13 24.37
C TYR A 64 2.21 -11.44 24.60
N THR A 65 2.55 -10.51 23.73
CA THR A 65 3.62 -9.55 23.94
C THR A 65 3.07 -8.27 24.55
N ALA A 66 3.94 -7.31 24.85
CA ALA A 66 3.50 -5.93 25.08
C ALA A 66 2.74 -5.42 23.86
N ALA A 67 1.80 -4.50 24.07
CA ALA A 67 0.97 -3.93 22.98
C ALA A 67 1.81 -3.23 21.92
N ALA A 68 2.90 -2.56 22.30
CA ALA A 68 3.86 -1.95 21.37
C ALA A 68 4.71 -2.99 20.60
N GLY A 69 4.63 -4.27 20.94
CA GLY A 69 5.39 -5.36 20.30
C GLY A 69 6.66 -5.76 21.04
N LEU A 70 7.33 -6.79 20.52
CA LEU A 70 8.59 -7.30 21.07
C LEU A 70 9.69 -6.22 21.03
N PRO A 71 10.42 -5.98 22.13
CA PRO A 71 11.55 -5.04 22.13
C PRO A 71 12.57 -5.33 21.03
N ALA A 72 12.95 -6.61 20.84
CA ALA A 72 13.88 -7.01 19.81
C ALA A 72 13.42 -6.65 18.39
N LEU A 73 12.10 -6.69 18.09
CA LEU A 73 11.59 -6.28 16.79
C LEU A 73 11.62 -4.76 16.63
N ARG A 74 11.27 -4.01 17.67
CA ARG A 74 11.34 -2.55 17.67
C ARG A 74 12.78 -2.05 17.46
N GLU A 75 13.75 -2.67 18.14
CA GLU A 75 15.17 -2.41 17.96
C GLU A 75 15.65 -2.76 16.54
N ALA A 76 15.23 -3.90 15.99
CA ALA A 76 15.55 -4.30 14.62
C ALA A 76 14.98 -3.31 13.58
N ILE A 77 13.76 -2.83 13.78
CA ILE A 77 13.16 -1.79 12.91
C ILE A 77 13.96 -0.48 13.02
N ALA A 78 14.33 -0.04 14.23
CA ALA A 78 15.14 1.16 14.41
C ALA A 78 16.51 1.04 13.73
N ALA A 79 17.16 -0.11 13.86
CA ALA A 79 18.42 -0.41 13.18
C ALA A 79 18.27 -0.40 11.64
N TYR A 80 17.16 -0.91 11.11
CA TYR A 80 16.85 -0.87 9.68
C TYR A 80 16.76 0.56 9.17
N TYR A 81 16.07 1.48 9.87
CA TYR A 81 16.01 2.89 9.49
C TYR A 81 17.39 3.56 9.52
N ALA A 82 18.19 3.28 10.53
CA ALA A 82 19.55 3.82 10.63
C ALA A 82 20.46 3.34 9.49
N GLN A 83 20.41 2.04 9.16
CA GLN A 83 21.26 1.44 8.12
C GLN A 83 20.81 1.79 6.71
N ARG A 84 19.50 1.79 6.46
CA ARG A 84 18.96 1.96 5.10
C ARG A 84 18.79 3.41 4.70
N PHE A 85 18.44 4.29 5.64
CA PHE A 85 18.06 5.68 5.36
C PHE A 85 18.92 6.71 6.11
N GLY A 86 19.83 6.27 6.97
CA GLY A 86 20.64 7.18 7.81
C GLY A 86 19.81 7.93 8.86
N VAL A 87 18.61 7.46 9.18
CA VAL A 87 17.69 8.11 10.13
C VAL A 87 17.67 7.35 11.45
N SER A 88 17.98 8.05 12.55
CA SER A 88 17.90 7.49 13.90
C SER A 88 16.45 7.54 14.38
N VAL A 89 15.90 6.39 14.77
CA VAL A 89 14.56 6.23 15.33
C VAL A 89 14.69 5.66 16.74
N ASP A 90 14.07 6.29 17.73
CA ASP A 90 13.96 5.70 19.06
C ASP A 90 13.01 4.48 19.01
N PRO A 91 13.45 3.28 19.41
CA PRO A 91 12.56 2.13 19.51
C PRO A 91 11.29 2.38 20.35
N ALA A 92 11.32 3.32 21.28
CA ALA A 92 10.15 3.73 22.06
C ALA A 92 9.05 4.37 21.18
N HIS A 93 9.38 4.92 20.04
CA HIS A 93 8.44 5.54 19.08
C HIS A 93 7.87 4.55 18.07
N ILE A 94 8.23 3.27 18.14
CA ILE A 94 7.79 2.23 17.23
C ILE A 94 6.69 1.39 17.89
N ILE A 95 5.56 1.23 17.20
CA ILE A 95 4.46 0.35 17.59
C ILE A 95 4.28 -0.71 16.52
N VAL A 96 4.49 -1.98 16.91
CA VAL A 96 4.26 -3.15 16.04
C VAL A 96 2.78 -3.49 16.03
N THR A 97 2.25 -3.76 14.84
CA THR A 97 0.80 -3.90 14.63
C THR A 97 0.46 -5.13 13.78
N PRO A 98 -0.80 -5.62 13.80
CA PRO A 98 -1.28 -6.64 12.87
C PRO A 98 -1.35 -6.12 11.42
N GLY A 99 -0.20 -6.02 10.75
CA GLY A 99 -0.03 -5.38 9.43
C GLY A 99 -0.20 -3.85 9.49
N SER A 100 0.03 -3.17 8.37
CA SER A 100 -0.23 -1.73 8.25
C SER A 100 -1.69 -1.35 8.50
N SER A 101 -2.63 -2.27 8.28
CA SER A 101 -4.05 -2.04 8.62
C SER A 101 -4.26 -1.78 10.11
N GLY A 102 -3.54 -2.50 10.99
CA GLY A 102 -3.53 -2.21 12.42
C GLY A 102 -2.92 -0.84 12.73
N ALA A 103 -1.82 -0.48 12.06
CA ALA A 103 -1.19 0.83 12.23
C ALA A 103 -2.13 1.97 11.81
N LEU A 104 -2.82 1.84 10.67
CA LEU A 104 -3.83 2.81 10.21
C LEU A 104 -4.97 2.98 11.23
N GLN A 105 -5.45 1.86 11.82
CA GLN A 105 -6.49 1.92 12.86
C GLN A 105 -6.02 2.69 14.09
N LEU A 106 -4.80 2.44 14.55
CA LEU A 106 -4.26 3.12 15.71
C LEU A 106 -4.04 4.62 15.45
N VAL A 107 -3.44 4.96 14.31
CA VAL A 107 -3.16 6.37 13.95
C VAL A 107 -4.47 7.14 13.78
N LEU A 108 -5.39 6.66 12.93
CA LEU A 108 -6.65 7.35 12.68
C LEU A 108 -7.57 7.36 13.90
N GLY A 109 -7.65 6.24 14.63
CA GLY A 109 -8.45 6.15 15.85
C GLY A 109 -7.95 7.03 17.00
N SER A 110 -6.64 7.39 17.02
CA SER A 110 -6.06 8.30 18.00
C SER A 110 -6.13 9.77 17.58
N LEU A 111 -6.29 10.06 16.27
CA LEU A 111 -6.23 11.42 15.74
C LEU A 111 -7.58 12.00 15.34
N VAL A 112 -8.47 11.17 14.78
CA VAL A 112 -9.67 11.63 14.07
C VAL A 112 -10.89 11.62 14.96
N ASN A 113 -11.53 12.76 15.12
CA ASN A 113 -12.84 12.91 15.73
C ASN A 113 -13.95 12.89 14.64
N PRO A 114 -15.21 12.65 15.00
CA PRO A 114 -16.31 12.77 14.06
C PRO A 114 -16.35 14.14 13.39
N GLY A 115 -16.29 14.16 12.05
CA GLY A 115 -16.32 15.38 11.25
C GLY A 115 -14.95 16.01 10.96
N ASP A 116 -13.85 15.50 11.55
CA ASP A 116 -12.50 15.90 11.15
C ASP A 116 -12.20 15.44 9.71
N GLU A 117 -11.48 16.27 8.97
CA GLU A 117 -11.15 16.02 7.58
C GLU A 117 -9.75 15.41 7.44
N VAL A 118 -9.65 14.34 6.64
CA VAL A 118 -8.38 13.72 6.25
C VAL A 118 -8.22 13.85 4.74
N LEU A 119 -7.20 14.58 4.32
CA LEU A 119 -6.86 14.78 2.91
C LEU A 119 -6.16 13.54 2.37
N LEU A 120 -6.58 13.08 1.18
CA LEU A 120 -6.11 11.86 0.52
C LEU A 120 -5.91 12.12 -0.97
N THR A 121 -4.94 11.45 -1.61
CA THR A 121 -4.83 11.49 -3.07
C THR A 121 -5.97 10.72 -3.75
N ASP A 122 -6.39 11.23 -4.90
CA ASP A 122 -7.32 10.57 -5.80
C ASP A 122 -6.74 10.58 -7.24
N PRO A 123 -6.27 9.43 -7.78
CA PRO A 123 -6.42 8.07 -7.25
C PRO A 123 -5.56 7.79 -6.00
N GLY A 124 -6.01 6.81 -5.19
CA GLY A 124 -5.33 6.35 -3.99
C GLY A 124 -5.81 4.98 -3.51
N TYR A 125 -5.14 4.40 -2.52
CA TYR A 125 -5.51 3.10 -1.98
C TYR A 125 -6.91 3.15 -1.33
N PRO A 126 -7.86 2.31 -1.78
CA PRO A 126 -9.28 2.46 -1.42
C PRO A 126 -9.56 2.31 0.08
N CYS A 127 -8.81 1.45 0.80
CA CYS A 127 -9.05 1.24 2.22
C CYS A 127 -8.79 2.50 3.06
N ASN A 128 -7.94 3.42 2.60
CA ASN A 128 -7.62 4.63 3.37
C ASN A 128 -8.88 5.50 3.60
N ARG A 129 -9.66 5.79 2.55
CA ARG A 129 -10.91 6.56 2.68
C ARG A 129 -11.95 5.86 3.55
N HIS A 130 -12.04 4.53 3.44
CA HIS A 130 -12.96 3.73 4.24
C HIS A 130 -12.55 3.69 5.71
N MET A 131 -11.25 3.64 5.99
CA MET A 131 -10.71 3.69 7.35
C MET A 131 -10.99 5.04 8.01
N VAL A 132 -10.83 6.15 7.29
CA VAL A 132 -11.21 7.49 7.76
C VAL A 132 -12.70 7.52 8.13
N SER A 133 -13.57 7.03 7.24
CA SER A 133 -15.02 6.97 7.48
C SER A 133 -15.41 6.05 8.66
N LEU A 134 -14.64 4.97 8.88
CA LEU A 134 -14.85 4.05 10.01
C LEU A 134 -14.73 4.77 11.36
N PHE A 135 -13.81 5.71 11.48
CA PHE A 135 -13.59 6.52 12.68
C PHE A 135 -14.44 7.81 12.72
N GLY A 136 -15.38 7.97 11.76
CA GLY A 136 -16.28 9.12 11.71
C GLY A 136 -15.66 10.37 11.06
N GLY A 137 -14.45 10.28 10.55
CA GLY A 137 -13.81 11.34 9.77
C GLY A 137 -14.41 11.47 8.37
N VAL A 138 -14.08 12.57 7.72
CA VAL A 138 -14.49 12.90 6.35
C VAL A 138 -13.26 12.76 5.45
N PRO A 139 -13.20 11.76 4.54
CA PRO A 139 -12.14 11.67 3.56
C PRO A 139 -12.32 12.76 2.50
N VAL A 140 -11.33 13.62 2.33
CA VAL A 140 -11.32 14.72 1.35
C VAL A 140 -10.33 14.39 0.24
N PRO A 141 -10.79 14.07 -0.99
CA PRO A 141 -9.91 13.73 -2.09
C PRO A 141 -9.22 14.96 -2.67
N ILE A 142 -7.91 14.84 -2.92
CA ILE A 142 -7.13 15.77 -3.75
C ILE A 142 -6.88 15.08 -5.08
N ALA A 143 -7.52 15.57 -6.15
CA ALA A 143 -7.34 15.00 -7.49
C ALA A 143 -5.90 15.23 -7.96
N VAL A 144 -5.23 14.16 -8.37
CA VAL A 144 -3.90 14.15 -8.97
C VAL A 144 -3.94 13.42 -10.31
N THR A 145 -3.09 13.82 -11.24
CA THR A 145 -3.11 13.32 -12.62
C THR A 145 -1.71 12.86 -13.05
N ALA A 146 -1.66 12.17 -14.18
CA ALA A 146 -0.40 11.78 -14.79
C ALA A 146 0.47 13.00 -15.18
N ASP A 147 -0.16 14.14 -15.50
CA ASP A 147 0.55 15.38 -15.84
C ASP A 147 1.26 15.99 -14.61
N ASP A 148 0.76 15.70 -13.41
CA ASP A 148 1.36 16.09 -12.14
C ASP A 148 2.28 14.98 -11.57
N GLY A 149 2.58 13.92 -12.32
CA GLY A 149 3.27 12.73 -11.82
C GLY A 149 2.52 12.03 -10.67
N PHE A 150 1.18 12.20 -10.60
CA PHE A 150 0.31 11.75 -9.49
C PHE A 150 0.74 12.26 -8.11
N ALA A 151 1.43 13.38 -8.03
CA ALA A 151 1.88 14.01 -6.79
C ALA A 151 1.00 15.23 -6.43
N VAL A 152 0.77 15.41 -5.14
CA VAL A 152 0.08 16.62 -4.61
C VAL A 152 1.07 17.78 -4.59
N SER A 153 0.68 18.91 -5.15
CA SER A 153 1.46 20.14 -5.04
C SER A 153 1.13 20.92 -3.75
N PRO A 154 2.06 21.75 -3.25
CA PRO A 154 1.79 22.65 -2.12
C PRO A 154 0.61 23.59 -2.34
N ARG A 155 0.28 23.92 -3.61
CA ARG A 155 -0.89 24.74 -3.96
C ARG A 155 -2.19 23.93 -3.78
N GLN A 156 -2.27 22.74 -4.36
CA GLN A 156 -3.45 21.88 -4.20
C GLN A 156 -3.73 21.57 -2.74
N LEU A 157 -2.67 21.30 -1.96
CA LEU A 157 -2.82 21.09 -0.52
C LEU A 157 -3.40 22.33 0.18
N ARG A 158 -2.87 23.54 -0.10
CA ARG A 158 -3.41 24.79 0.47
C ARG A 158 -4.88 25.00 0.15
N ASP A 159 -5.25 24.73 -1.11
CA ASP A 159 -6.61 24.96 -1.60
C ASP A 159 -7.60 23.91 -1.02
N ALA A 160 -7.13 22.72 -0.64
CA ALA A 160 -7.92 21.67 -0.02
C ALA A 160 -8.03 21.78 1.51
N MET A 161 -7.09 22.47 2.17
CA MET A 161 -7.06 22.60 3.63
C MET A 161 -8.22 23.45 4.15
N ALA A 162 -8.84 22.99 5.24
CA ALA A 162 -9.87 23.70 5.99
C ALA A 162 -9.53 23.72 7.49
N THR A 163 -10.31 24.41 8.29
CA THR A 163 -10.13 24.47 9.76
C THR A 163 -10.26 23.12 10.44
N ARG A 164 -11.00 22.18 9.82
CA ARG A 164 -11.20 20.81 10.30
C ARG A 164 -10.20 19.80 9.73
N THR A 165 -9.25 20.25 8.91
CA THR A 165 -8.20 19.37 8.39
C THR A 165 -7.35 18.82 9.53
N ARG A 166 -7.40 17.52 9.76
CA ARG A 166 -6.70 16.80 10.82
C ARG A 166 -5.45 16.10 10.35
N ALA A 167 -5.45 15.63 9.11
CA ALA A 167 -4.29 14.96 8.53
C ALA A 167 -4.24 15.11 7.01
N LEU A 168 -3.02 15.03 6.48
CA LEU A 168 -2.73 14.67 5.09
C LEU A 168 -2.14 13.26 5.10
N MET A 169 -2.76 12.34 4.35
CA MET A 169 -2.25 10.96 4.21
C MET A 169 -1.76 10.75 2.78
N LEU A 170 -0.49 10.41 2.65
CA LEU A 170 0.19 10.14 1.39
C LEU A 170 0.81 8.74 1.40
N ALA A 171 0.96 8.13 0.23
CA ALA A 171 1.68 6.88 0.07
C ALA A 171 2.91 7.09 -0.84
N SER A 172 4.07 6.58 -0.43
CA SER A 172 5.29 6.63 -1.23
C SER A 172 6.18 5.41 -0.94
N PRO A 173 6.32 4.50 -1.92
CA PRO A 173 5.67 4.43 -3.24
C PRO A 173 4.15 4.25 -3.16
N ALA A 174 3.41 4.79 -4.14
CA ALA A 174 1.96 4.84 -4.12
C ALA A 174 1.29 3.61 -4.79
N ASN A 175 0.12 3.25 -4.30
CA ASN A 175 -0.85 2.38 -4.96
C ASN A 175 -2.08 3.23 -5.34
N PRO A 176 -2.48 3.33 -6.64
CA PRO A 176 -2.15 2.41 -7.75
C PRO A 176 -0.98 2.85 -8.65
N THR A 177 -0.44 4.02 -8.48
CA THR A 177 0.32 4.77 -9.48
C THR A 177 1.83 4.46 -9.54
N GLY A 178 2.39 3.90 -8.45
CA GLY A 178 3.82 3.58 -8.36
C GLY A 178 4.76 4.77 -8.31
N ASN A 179 4.23 6.01 -8.20
CA ASN A 179 5.04 7.20 -8.05
C ASN A 179 5.70 7.29 -6.67
N LEU A 180 6.80 8.03 -6.60
CA LEU A 180 7.50 8.38 -5.37
C LEU A 180 7.30 9.86 -5.07
N ILE A 181 7.24 10.18 -3.79
CA ILE A 181 7.28 11.55 -3.27
C ILE A 181 8.60 11.69 -2.53
N GLY A 182 9.48 12.56 -3.01
CA GLY A 182 10.79 12.79 -2.40
C GLY A 182 10.68 13.52 -1.07
N VAL A 183 11.71 13.40 -0.21
CA VAL A 183 11.76 14.10 1.10
C VAL A 183 11.70 15.62 0.92
N GLY A 184 12.22 16.17 -0.19
CA GLY A 184 12.09 17.59 -0.53
C GLY A 184 10.63 18.00 -0.70
N ASP A 185 9.86 17.27 -1.50
CA ASP A 185 8.44 17.52 -1.73
C ASP A 185 7.62 17.34 -0.44
N LEU A 186 7.92 16.29 0.33
CA LEU A 186 7.28 16.07 1.64
C LEU A 186 7.54 17.23 2.59
N ARG A 187 8.74 17.83 2.58
CA ARG A 187 9.08 19.01 3.40
C ARG A 187 8.24 20.21 3.02
N ASP A 188 8.08 20.48 1.72
CA ASP A 188 7.28 21.58 1.22
C ASP A 188 5.79 21.39 1.56
N LEU A 189 5.28 20.17 1.40
CA LEU A 189 3.91 19.83 1.81
C LEU A 189 3.71 19.97 3.32
N ASN A 190 4.65 19.45 4.13
CA ASN A 190 4.56 19.55 5.59
C ASN A 190 4.65 20.99 6.08
N ALA A 191 5.43 21.84 5.43
CA ALA A 191 5.48 23.28 5.74
C ALA A 191 4.12 23.97 5.49
N VAL A 192 3.37 23.55 4.48
CA VAL A 192 1.99 24.03 4.27
C VAL A 192 1.05 23.46 5.31
N LEU A 193 1.14 22.15 5.59
CA LEU A 193 0.26 21.46 6.53
C LEU A 193 0.39 22.02 7.96
N ARG A 194 1.60 22.34 8.40
CA ARG A 194 1.90 22.93 9.74
C ARG A 194 1.33 24.32 9.97
N ARG A 195 0.75 24.98 8.96
CA ARG A 195 -0.07 26.18 9.16
C ARG A 195 -1.31 25.89 10.01
N ASN A 196 -1.80 24.67 9.99
CA ASN A 196 -2.71 24.14 10.99
C ASN A 196 -1.89 23.33 12.01
N ALA A 197 -1.69 23.90 13.20
CA ALA A 197 -0.85 23.32 14.26
C ALA A 197 -1.30 21.93 14.75
N GLN A 198 -2.53 21.52 14.42
CA GLN A 198 -3.08 20.21 14.80
C GLN A 198 -3.01 19.19 13.68
N ALA A 199 -2.58 19.57 12.48
CA ALA A 199 -2.56 18.67 11.34
C ALA A 199 -1.31 17.79 11.32
N VAL A 200 -1.51 16.51 11.01
CA VAL A 200 -0.49 15.45 10.99
C VAL A 200 -0.24 15.00 9.56
N LEU A 201 1.03 14.81 9.20
CA LEU A 201 1.43 14.15 7.97
C LEU A 201 1.56 12.64 8.23
N ILE A 202 0.73 11.84 7.58
CA ILE A 202 0.76 10.38 7.63
C ILE A 202 1.35 9.88 6.32
N CYS A 203 2.50 9.21 6.38
CA CYS A 203 3.16 8.63 5.22
C CYS A 203 3.02 7.09 5.27
N ASP A 204 2.30 6.53 4.31
CA ASP A 204 2.22 5.09 4.10
C ASP A 204 3.40 4.65 3.23
N GLU A 205 4.40 4.05 3.87
CA GLU A 205 5.63 3.56 3.25
C GLU A 205 5.61 2.03 3.04
N ILE A 206 4.42 1.42 2.94
CA ILE A 206 4.26 -0.05 2.83
C ILE A 206 5.03 -0.67 1.66
N TYR A 207 5.30 0.10 0.60
CA TYR A 207 6.08 -0.33 -0.56
C TYR A 207 7.55 0.09 -0.50
N GLN A 208 8.01 0.69 0.60
CA GLN A 208 9.41 1.02 0.81
C GLN A 208 10.28 -0.24 0.72
N GLY A 209 11.40 -0.14 0.04
CA GLY A 209 12.21 -1.27 -0.38
C GLY A 209 11.89 -1.77 -1.80
N LEU A 210 10.66 -1.58 -2.29
CA LEU A 210 10.28 -1.80 -3.69
C LEU A 210 10.36 -0.47 -4.45
N GLN A 211 11.56 0.08 -4.52
CA GLN A 211 11.90 1.29 -5.23
C GLN A 211 12.92 0.97 -6.29
N TYR A 212 12.81 1.65 -7.44
CA TYR A 212 13.62 1.44 -8.63
C TYR A 212 14.17 2.78 -9.11
N ASP A 213 15.36 2.78 -9.69
CA ASP A 213 15.99 3.96 -10.30
C ASP A 213 16.09 5.18 -9.35
N SER A 214 16.18 4.95 -8.03
CA SER A 214 16.28 6.02 -7.03
C SER A 214 16.88 5.49 -5.72
N GLU A 215 17.52 6.40 -4.98
CA GLU A 215 17.92 6.11 -3.61
C GLU A 215 16.68 6.02 -2.69
N PRO A 216 16.68 5.12 -1.70
CA PRO A 216 15.56 4.98 -0.79
C PRO A 216 15.50 6.16 0.19
N GLU A 217 14.31 6.74 0.34
CA GLU A 217 14.03 7.83 1.27
C GLU A 217 12.89 7.45 2.22
N THR A 218 12.80 8.13 3.37
CA THR A 218 11.71 8.00 4.33
C THR A 218 11.26 9.37 4.82
N ALA A 219 9.97 9.54 5.07
CA ALA A 219 9.41 10.76 5.64
C ALA A 219 9.96 11.09 7.04
N LEU A 220 10.51 10.09 7.76
CA LEU A 220 11.16 10.32 9.05
C LEU A 220 12.41 11.21 8.94
N ALA A 221 13.00 11.35 7.75
CA ALA A 221 14.11 12.29 7.50
C ALA A 221 13.70 13.77 7.63
N LEU A 222 12.40 14.07 7.71
CA LEU A 222 11.92 15.43 8.03
C LEU A 222 12.26 15.82 9.47
N GLY A 223 12.27 14.88 10.41
CA GLY A 223 12.56 15.13 11.82
C GLY A 223 11.47 15.94 12.56
N ASP A 224 10.29 16.09 11.95
CA ASP A 224 9.18 16.88 12.49
C ASP A 224 8.29 16.06 13.44
N ASP A 225 7.78 16.72 14.47
CA ASP A 225 6.94 16.14 15.54
C ASP A 225 5.45 15.93 15.15
N ASN A 226 5.10 16.20 13.90
CA ASN A 226 3.78 15.95 13.32
C ASN A 226 3.82 14.91 12.18
N VAL A 227 4.90 14.14 12.07
CA VAL A 227 5.04 13.11 11.05
C VAL A 227 4.83 11.72 11.65
N VAL A 228 3.98 10.93 11.01
CA VAL A 228 3.77 9.52 11.31
C VAL A 228 4.09 8.71 10.07
N VAL A 229 4.90 7.67 10.21
CA VAL A 229 5.18 6.71 9.15
C VAL A 229 4.51 5.38 9.47
N ILE A 230 3.85 4.79 8.47
CA ILE A 230 3.26 3.45 8.53
C ILE A 230 4.01 2.57 7.55
N ASN A 231 4.38 1.36 7.98
CA ASN A 231 5.04 0.39 7.12
C ASN A 231 4.61 -1.04 7.45
N SER A 232 5.05 -2.03 6.68
CA SER A 232 4.62 -3.41 6.83
C SER A 232 5.64 -4.40 6.31
N PHE A 233 5.62 -5.62 6.88
CA PHE A 233 6.34 -6.77 6.34
C PHE A 233 5.63 -7.42 5.13
N SER A 234 4.44 -6.92 4.76
CA SER A 234 3.61 -7.55 3.73
C SER A 234 4.21 -7.48 2.32
N LYS A 235 4.88 -6.39 1.92
CA LYS A 235 5.23 -6.16 0.51
C LYS A 235 6.70 -6.46 0.23
N TYR A 236 7.62 -5.57 0.56
CA TYR A 236 9.04 -5.78 0.35
C TYR A 236 9.54 -7.08 1.01
N PHE A 237 9.13 -7.35 2.25
CA PHE A 237 9.55 -8.53 2.99
C PHE A 237 8.83 -9.83 2.60
N GLY A 238 7.81 -9.79 1.73
CA GLY A 238 7.09 -10.97 1.25
C GLY A 238 6.36 -11.75 2.35
N MET A 239 5.86 -11.06 3.39
CA MET A 239 5.25 -11.65 4.59
C MET A 239 3.77 -11.26 4.71
N THR A 240 2.99 -11.30 3.62
CA THR A 240 1.58 -10.86 3.60
C THR A 240 0.71 -11.56 4.64
N GLY A 241 0.75 -12.88 4.69
CA GLY A 241 -0.06 -13.73 5.56
C GLY A 241 0.36 -13.71 7.05
N TRP A 242 1.55 -13.21 7.38
CA TRP A 242 2.03 -13.13 8.76
C TRP A 242 1.36 -12.03 9.58
N ARG A 243 0.77 -11.05 8.91
CA ARG A 243 0.06 -9.93 9.53
C ARG A 243 0.92 -9.15 10.53
N VAL A 244 2.08 -8.67 10.10
CA VAL A 244 2.96 -7.81 10.87
C VAL A 244 3.27 -6.53 10.10
N GLY A 245 3.20 -5.41 10.78
CA GLY A 245 3.58 -4.08 10.32
C GLY A 245 3.96 -3.21 11.51
N TRP A 246 4.19 -1.96 11.27
CA TRP A 246 4.52 -1.00 12.34
C TRP A 246 4.12 0.42 11.98
N ALA A 247 4.01 1.24 13.01
CA ALA A 247 4.01 2.68 12.89
C ALA A 247 5.23 3.26 13.63
N VAL A 248 5.80 4.32 13.08
CA VAL A 248 6.72 5.21 13.79
C VAL A 248 5.96 6.51 14.03
N ALA A 249 5.77 6.87 15.29
CA ALA A 249 4.95 8.00 15.69
C ALA A 249 5.72 8.98 16.59
N PRO A 250 5.38 10.27 16.60
CA PRO A 250 5.94 11.21 17.54
C PRO A 250 5.56 10.85 18.98
N GLY A 251 6.42 11.18 19.95
CA GLY A 251 6.28 10.73 21.35
C GLY A 251 4.91 11.01 21.99
N TRP A 252 4.28 12.14 21.62
CA TRP A 252 2.97 12.52 22.16
C TRP A 252 1.83 11.60 21.68
N LEU A 253 2.03 10.87 20.58
CA LEU A 253 1.01 9.97 19.99
C LEU A 253 1.21 8.50 20.40
N VAL A 254 2.40 8.12 20.89
CA VAL A 254 2.74 6.73 21.21
C VAL A 254 1.82 6.14 22.26
N GLU A 255 1.69 6.81 23.43
CA GLU A 255 0.85 6.30 24.52
C GLU A 255 -0.64 6.17 24.11
N PRO A 256 -1.28 7.15 23.47
CA PRO A 256 -2.64 7.00 22.96
C PRO A 256 -2.80 5.82 21.99
N MET A 257 -1.84 5.60 21.08
CA MET A 257 -1.87 4.48 20.15
C MET A 257 -1.68 3.14 20.87
N GLU A 258 -0.78 3.05 21.83
CA GLU A 258 -0.55 1.83 22.60
C GLU A 258 -1.79 1.47 23.43
N ARG A 259 -2.41 2.43 24.10
CA ARG A 259 -3.67 2.25 24.83
C ARG A 259 -4.79 1.77 23.92
N LEU A 260 -4.88 2.30 22.70
CA LEU A 260 -5.85 1.85 21.72
C LEU A 260 -5.56 0.42 21.25
N ALA A 261 -4.29 0.09 20.99
CA ALA A 261 -3.85 -1.27 20.64
C ALA A 261 -4.27 -2.32 21.68
N GLN A 262 -4.08 -2.01 22.98
CA GLN A 262 -4.50 -2.86 24.09
C GLN A 262 -6.00 -3.21 24.04
N ASN A 263 -6.83 -2.32 23.51
CA ASN A 263 -8.28 -2.47 23.48
C ASN A 263 -8.84 -3.02 22.16
N ILE A 264 -8.09 -2.93 21.05
CA ILE A 264 -8.55 -3.41 19.74
C ILE A 264 -8.08 -4.85 19.49
N PHE A 265 -6.79 -5.14 19.69
CA PHE A 265 -6.19 -6.42 19.31
C PHE A 265 -5.14 -6.95 20.29
N LEU A 266 -4.90 -6.27 21.40
CA LEU A 266 -3.90 -6.56 22.45
C LEU A 266 -2.47 -6.42 21.94
N ALA A 267 -2.03 -7.26 21.00
CA ALA A 267 -0.69 -7.25 20.39
C ALA A 267 -0.73 -7.88 19.00
N ALA A 268 0.29 -7.62 18.19
CA ALA A 268 0.51 -8.35 16.93
C ALA A 268 0.83 -9.83 17.20
N PRO A 269 0.60 -10.75 16.24
CA PRO A 269 0.86 -12.18 16.43
C PRO A 269 2.32 -12.48 16.83
N THR A 270 2.53 -13.08 18.00
CA THR A 270 3.87 -13.29 18.59
C THR A 270 4.81 -14.10 17.68
N PRO A 271 4.42 -15.25 17.09
CA PRO A 271 5.30 -15.99 16.19
C PRO A 271 5.71 -15.19 14.96
N ALA A 272 4.80 -14.34 14.46
CA ALA A 272 5.06 -13.48 13.32
C ALA A 272 6.06 -12.36 13.65
N GLN A 273 6.06 -11.84 14.87
CA GLN A 273 7.06 -10.87 15.32
C GLN A 273 8.46 -11.49 15.37
N HIS A 274 8.61 -12.74 15.86
CA HIS A 274 9.88 -13.46 15.85
C HIS A 274 10.38 -13.70 14.41
N ALA A 275 9.49 -14.09 13.49
CA ALA A 275 9.82 -14.22 12.07
C ALA A 275 10.26 -12.87 11.46
N ALA A 276 9.61 -11.78 11.85
CA ALA A 276 9.90 -10.43 11.36
C ALA A 276 11.30 -9.93 11.80
N VAL A 277 11.77 -10.29 13.01
CA VAL A 277 13.16 -9.99 13.41
C VAL A 277 14.16 -10.62 12.43
N ALA A 278 13.95 -11.89 12.05
CA ALA A 278 14.82 -12.60 11.12
C ALA A 278 14.73 -12.08 9.68
N ALA A 279 13.65 -11.40 9.33
CA ALA A 279 13.50 -10.77 8.01
C ALA A 279 14.52 -9.62 7.77
N PHE A 280 15.07 -9.04 8.82
CA PHE A 280 16.16 -8.05 8.73
C PHE A 280 17.57 -8.66 8.72
N SER A 281 17.71 -9.99 8.82
CA SER A 281 19.02 -10.62 8.75
C SER A 281 19.69 -10.38 7.38
N PRO A 282 21.04 -10.35 7.33
CA PRO A 282 21.77 -10.18 6.05
C PRO A 282 21.32 -11.20 4.98
N ALA A 283 21.12 -12.46 5.36
CA ALA A 283 20.64 -13.50 4.44
C ALA A 283 19.25 -13.22 3.89
N SER A 284 18.31 -12.73 4.73
CA SER A 284 17.00 -12.30 4.26
C SER A 284 17.08 -11.10 3.33
N MET A 285 17.90 -10.10 3.69
CA MET A 285 18.05 -8.88 2.89
C MET A 285 18.63 -9.17 1.49
N GLU A 286 19.56 -10.11 1.37
CA GLU A 286 20.08 -10.56 0.07
C GLU A 286 18.97 -11.16 -0.81
N ILE A 287 18.13 -12.03 -0.25
CA ILE A 287 16.97 -12.60 -0.94
C ILE A 287 16.00 -11.50 -1.39
N LEU A 288 15.70 -10.54 -0.52
CA LEU A 288 14.76 -9.46 -0.80
C LEU A 288 15.25 -8.52 -1.90
N GLU A 289 16.55 -8.19 -1.89
CA GLU A 289 17.15 -7.36 -2.96
C GLU A 289 17.20 -8.10 -4.31
N ALA A 290 17.39 -9.42 -4.32
CA ALA A 290 17.28 -10.20 -5.55
C ALA A 290 15.83 -10.15 -6.11
N ARG A 291 14.82 -10.26 -5.25
CA ARG A 291 13.40 -10.14 -5.63
C ARG A 291 13.02 -8.73 -6.08
N ARG A 292 13.57 -7.69 -5.45
CA ARG A 292 13.37 -6.32 -5.89
C ARG A 292 13.85 -6.14 -7.34
N ARG A 293 15.05 -6.68 -7.67
CA ARG A 293 15.57 -6.67 -9.05
C ARG A 293 14.67 -7.44 -10.02
N GLU A 294 14.12 -8.56 -9.59
CA GLU A 294 13.14 -9.30 -10.40
C GLU A 294 11.88 -8.48 -10.67
N PHE A 295 11.35 -7.77 -9.68
CA PHE A 295 10.21 -6.85 -9.90
C PHE A 295 10.56 -5.70 -10.84
N GLU A 296 11.80 -5.21 -10.81
CA GLU A 296 12.28 -4.18 -11.74
C GLU A 296 12.25 -4.68 -13.19
N ILE A 297 12.71 -5.90 -13.44
CA ILE A 297 12.65 -6.57 -14.76
C ILE A 297 11.20 -6.71 -15.22
N ARG A 298 10.31 -7.20 -14.35
CA ARG A 298 8.87 -7.36 -14.63
C ARG A 298 8.20 -6.03 -14.94
N ARG A 299 8.54 -4.97 -14.19
CA ARG A 299 8.08 -3.60 -14.44
C ARG A 299 8.46 -3.14 -15.84
N ASP A 300 9.73 -3.26 -16.17
CA ASP A 300 10.28 -2.78 -17.44
C ASP A 300 9.61 -3.49 -18.62
N PHE A 301 9.51 -4.81 -18.55
CA PHE A 301 8.78 -5.59 -19.55
C PHE A 301 7.33 -5.13 -19.69
N LEU A 302 6.58 -5.07 -18.59
CA LEU A 302 5.15 -4.79 -18.65
C LEU A 302 4.86 -3.34 -19.07
N PHE A 303 5.70 -2.39 -18.62
CA PHE A 303 5.60 -0.99 -19.02
C PHE A 303 5.68 -0.82 -20.53
N ASP A 304 6.68 -1.40 -21.17
CA ASP A 304 6.85 -1.33 -22.61
C ASP A 304 5.72 -2.08 -23.34
N ALA A 305 5.33 -3.25 -22.85
CA ALA A 305 4.30 -4.08 -23.44
C ALA A 305 2.92 -3.40 -23.47
N VAL A 306 2.46 -2.81 -22.34
CA VAL A 306 1.13 -2.16 -22.30
C VAL A 306 1.10 -0.87 -23.12
N ARG A 307 2.19 -0.11 -23.17
CA ARG A 307 2.30 1.07 -24.05
C ARG A 307 2.26 0.68 -25.53
N ASN A 308 2.95 -0.38 -25.93
CA ASN A 308 2.92 -0.90 -27.29
C ASN A 308 1.55 -1.46 -27.70
N LEU A 309 0.68 -1.78 -26.74
CA LEU A 309 -0.71 -2.15 -26.97
C LEU A 309 -1.63 -0.93 -27.14
N GLY A 310 -1.18 0.28 -26.78
CA GLY A 310 -1.95 1.51 -26.92
C GLY A 310 -2.53 2.09 -25.63
N PHE A 311 -2.23 1.49 -24.45
CA PHE A 311 -2.53 2.12 -23.18
C PHE A 311 -1.60 3.29 -22.92
N VAL A 312 -2.11 4.34 -22.24
CA VAL A 312 -1.28 5.49 -21.90
C VAL A 312 -0.77 5.35 -20.46
N VAL A 313 0.54 5.22 -20.33
CA VAL A 313 1.28 5.32 -19.08
C VAL A 313 2.37 6.35 -19.32
N ASN A 314 2.21 7.56 -18.74
CA ASN A 314 3.06 8.71 -19.06
C ASN A 314 4.51 8.48 -18.58
N GLU A 315 4.67 7.98 -17.38
CA GLU A 315 5.98 7.75 -16.78
C GLU A 315 6.11 6.32 -16.26
N LYS A 316 7.33 5.78 -16.34
CA LYS A 316 7.65 4.48 -15.75
C LYS A 316 7.56 4.58 -14.23
N PRO A 317 6.77 3.72 -13.55
CA PRO A 317 6.66 3.76 -12.10
C PRO A 317 8.02 3.52 -11.43
N ARG A 318 8.33 4.32 -10.43
CA ARG A 318 9.60 4.23 -9.71
C ARG A 318 9.51 3.40 -8.43
N GLY A 319 8.33 2.84 -8.13
CA GLY A 319 8.13 2.00 -6.95
C GLY A 319 6.87 1.15 -6.99
N ALA A 320 6.64 0.38 -5.93
CA ALA A 320 5.61 -0.64 -5.80
C ALA A 320 5.73 -1.73 -6.89
N PHE A 321 4.63 -2.28 -7.34
CA PHE A 321 4.59 -3.29 -8.42
C PHE A 321 3.32 -3.12 -9.27
N TYR A 322 3.00 -1.87 -9.62
CA TYR A 322 1.80 -1.51 -10.39
C TYR A 322 2.11 -0.59 -11.56
N LEU A 323 1.32 -0.76 -12.62
CA LEU A 323 1.12 0.21 -13.67
C LEU A 323 -0.32 0.71 -13.60
N TYR A 324 -0.53 2.01 -13.49
CA TYR A 324 -1.84 2.65 -13.58
C TYR A 324 -1.98 3.29 -14.95
N ALA A 325 -2.76 2.68 -15.81
CA ALA A 325 -2.84 3.00 -17.23
C ALA A 325 -4.17 3.65 -17.58
N ASP A 326 -4.13 4.70 -18.41
CA ASP A 326 -5.31 5.24 -19.08
C ASP A 326 -5.68 4.29 -20.24
N ALA A 327 -6.89 3.78 -20.20
CA ALA A 327 -7.49 2.85 -21.15
C ALA A 327 -8.57 3.51 -22.02
N ALA A 328 -8.67 4.86 -22.04
CA ALA A 328 -9.70 5.59 -22.75
C ALA A 328 -9.73 5.32 -24.27
N GLY A 329 -8.62 4.84 -24.84
CA GLY A 329 -8.59 4.35 -26.23
C GLY A 329 -9.37 3.07 -26.47
N PHE A 330 -9.80 2.37 -25.41
CA PHE A 330 -10.45 1.06 -25.46
C PHE A 330 -11.79 1.02 -24.74
N THR A 331 -12.00 1.84 -23.71
CA THR A 331 -13.19 1.78 -22.87
C THR A 331 -13.45 3.10 -22.13
N ASP A 332 -14.73 3.33 -21.83
CA ASP A 332 -15.24 4.29 -20.85
C ASP A 332 -15.95 3.58 -19.67
N ASP A 333 -15.82 2.25 -19.57
CA ASP A 333 -16.27 1.40 -18.46
C ASP A 333 -15.16 0.44 -18.05
N SER A 334 -14.25 0.90 -17.19
CA SER A 334 -13.11 0.09 -16.73
C SER A 334 -13.54 -1.19 -16.01
N ALA A 335 -14.72 -1.21 -15.36
CA ALA A 335 -15.22 -2.40 -14.67
C ALA A 335 -15.75 -3.44 -15.66
N GLY A 336 -16.50 -3.02 -16.67
CA GLY A 336 -16.94 -3.87 -17.77
C GLY A 336 -15.76 -4.46 -18.54
N PHE A 337 -14.79 -3.59 -18.89
CA PHE A 337 -13.57 -3.99 -19.58
C PHE A 337 -12.75 -5.04 -18.79
N ALA A 338 -12.52 -4.83 -17.49
CA ALA A 338 -11.77 -5.78 -16.66
C ALA A 338 -12.49 -7.13 -16.53
N ARG A 339 -13.83 -7.10 -16.42
CA ARG A 339 -14.65 -8.31 -16.36
C ARG A 339 -14.63 -9.09 -17.68
N GLU A 340 -14.81 -8.41 -18.79
CA GLU A 340 -14.81 -9.03 -20.12
C GLU A 340 -13.44 -9.63 -20.45
N LEU A 341 -12.35 -8.93 -20.14
CA LEU A 341 -10.99 -9.42 -20.29
C LEU A 341 -10.75 -10.69 -19.48
N LEU A 342 -11.21 -10.74 -18.23
CA LEU A 342 -11.12 -11.94 -17.40
C LEU A 342 -11.93 -13.10 -18.00
N GLU A 343 -13.17 -12.85 -18.40
CA GLU A 343 -14.09 -13.90 -18.89
C GLU A 343 -13.71 -14.46 -20.25
N SER A 344 -13.31 -13.61 -21.18
CA SER A 344 -12.98 -14.02 -22.54
C SER A 344 -11.53 -14.45 -22.70
N ALA A 345 -10.59 -13.68 -22.18
CA ALA A 345 -9.16 -13.91 -22.39
C ALA A 345 -8.43 -14.56 -21.19
N GLY A 346 -9.07 -14.66 -20.02
CA GLY A 346 -8.44 -15.24 -18.83
C GLY A 346 -7.30 -14.38 -18.29
N VAL A 347 -7.42 -13.04 -18.36
CA VAL A 347 -6.49 -12.09 -17.74
C VAL A 347 -7.24 -11.25 -16.73
N ALA A 348 -6.81 -11.28 -15.49
CA ALA A 348 -7.38 -10.48 -14.41
C ALA A 348 -6.61 -9.17 -14.23
N ILE A 349 -7.29 -8.04 -14.21
CA ILE A 349 -6.76 -6.69 -13.93
C ILE A 349 -7.70 -5.95 -12.98
N THR A 350 -7.24 -4.86 -12.36
CA THR A 350 -8.09 -4.06 -11.47
C THR A 350 -8.64 -2.84 -12.19
N PRO A 351 -9.97 -2.59 -12.17
CA PRO A 351 -10.55 -1.36 -12.74
C PRO A 351 -10.21 -0.13 -11.91
N GLY A 352 -10.15 1.03 -12.54
CA GLY A 352 -9.88 2.31 -11.91
C GLY A 352 -10.88 2.70 -10.82
N LEU A 353 -12.12 2.19 -10.92
CA LEU A 353 -13.20 2.43 -9.96
C LEU A 353 -12.87 2.04 -8.50
N ASP A 354 -11.85 1.20 -8.27
CA ASP A 354 -11.39 0.92 -6.91
C ASP A 354 -10.63 2.10 -6.28
N PHE A 355 -9.97 2.94 -7.10
CA PHE A 355 -8.94 3.85 -6.60
C PHE A 355 -9.40 5.28 -6.36
N GLY A 356 -10.63 5.64 -6.71
CA GLY A 356 -11.18 6.98 -6.45
C GLY A 356 -12.28 7.42 -7.40
N GLY A 357 -12.50 8.72 -7.48
CA GLY A 357 -13.49 9.38 -8.32
C GLY A 357 -12.90 10.16 -9.51
N ASN A 358 -11.57 10.29 -9.58
CA ASN A 358 -10.92 11.05 -10.64
C ASN A 358 -10.77 10.20 -11.93
N ARG A 359 -11.76 10.29 -12.81
CA ARG A 359 -11.84 9.57 -14.10
C ARG A 359 -11.61 8.06 -14.00
N PRO A 360 -12.19 7.37 -12.99
CA PRO A 360 -11.90 5.97 -12.73
C PRO A 360 -12.42 5.03 -13.82
N GLU A 361 -13.43 5.47 -14.60
CA GLU A 361 -14.06 4.72 -15.70
C GLU A 361 -13.09 4.42 -16.84
N ARG A 362 -12.04 5.23 -16.99
CA ARG A 362 -11.07 5.13 -18.09
C ARG A 362 -9.69 4.62 -17.65
N HIS A 363 -9.51 4.23 -16.40
CA HIS A 363 -8.23 3.73 -15.90
C HIS A 363 -8.31 2.26 -15.50
N VAL A 364 -7.19 1.58 -15.65
CA VAL A 364 -6.99 0.21 -15.15
C VAL A 364 -5.63 0.10 -14.46
N ARG A 365 -5.52 -0.79 -13.47
CA ARG A 365 -4.26 -1.10 -12.82
C ARG A 365 -3.82 -2.51 -13.19
N PHE A 366 -2.59 -2.63 -13.68
CA PHE A 366 -1.89 -3.89 -13.85
C PHE A 366 -0.91 -4.10 -12.69
N ALA A 367 -0.92 -5.26 -12.05
CA ALA A 367 0.10 -5.67 -11.10
C ALA A 367 1.10 -6.58 -11.80
N TYR A 368 2.41 -6.35 -11.58
CA TYR A 368 3.47 -7.22 -12.11
C TYR A 368 4.02 -8.15 -11.02
N THR A 369 3.11 -8.70 -10.23
CA THR A 369 3.40 -9.58 -9.09
C THR A 369 3.54 -11.05 -9.47
N THR A 370 3.18 -11.44 -10.69
CA THR A 370 3.36 -12.81 -11.20
C THR A 370 4.65 -12.96 -12.02
N ALA A 371 5.11 -14.18 -12.25
CA ALA A 371 6.34 -14.48 -12.96
C ALA A 371 6.35 -13.92 -14.40
N LEU A 372 7.54 -13.63 -14.93
CA LEU A 372 7.71 -12.94 -16.21
C LEU A 372 7.04 -13.68 -17.38
N ASP A 373 7.20 -15.00 -17.46
CA ASP A 373 6.56 -15.85 -18.49
C ASP A 373 5.03 -15.78 -18.43
N ARG A 374 4.46 -15.64 -17.23
CA ARG A 374 3.02 -15.43 -17.04
C ARG A 374 2.60 -14.04 -17.49
N LEU A 375 3.41 -13.01 -17.23
CA LEU A 375 3.17 -11.65 -17.74
C LEU A 375 3.20 -11.63 -19.27
N GLU A 376 4.16 -12.33 -19.91
CA GLU A 376 4.25 -12.48 -21.35
C GLU A 376 2.96 -13.10 -21.91
N THR A 377 2.51 -14.21 -21.32
CA THR A 377 1.24 -14.86 -21.66
C THR A 377 0.05 -13.90 -21.51
N GLY A 378 0.01 -13.12 -20.42
CA GLY A 378 -1.04 -12.12 -20.17
C GLY A 378 -1.08 -11.03 -21.23
N VAL A 379 0.08 -10.53 -21.63
CA VAL A 379 0.21 -9.52 -22.70
C VAL A 379 -0.24 -10.07 -24.06
N GLU A 380 0.11 -11.31 -24.39
CA GLU A 380 -0.34 -11.94 -25.64
C GLU A 380 -1.86 -12.07 -25.68
N ARG A 381 -2.48 -12.55 -24.59
CA ARG A 381 -3.94 -12.66 -24.45
C ARG A 381 -4.63 -11.30 -24.52
N LEU A 382 -4.08 -10.29 -23.85
CA LEU A 382 -4.57 -8.91 -23.90
C LEU A 382 -4.51 -8.36 -25.33
N ARG A 383 -3.42 -8.62 -26.06
CA ARG A 383 -3.28 -8.23 -27.47
C ARG A 383 -4.34 -8.89 -28.35
N ALA A 384 -4.60 -10.19 -28.18
CA ALA A 384 -5.61 -10.90 -28.93
C ALA A 384 -7.03 -10.36 -28.65
N PHE A 385 -7.32 -10.09 -27.36
CA PHE A 385 -8.58 -9.51 -26.93
C PHE A 385 -8.85 -8.13 -27.54
N LEU A 386 -7.86 -7.21 -27.51
CA LEU A 386 -7.99 -5.87 -28.08
C LEU A 386 -8.20 -5.90 -29.59
N ARG A 387 -7.57 -6.83 -30.31
CA ARG A 387 -7.78 -6.99 -31.76
C ARG A 387 -9.17 -7.51 -32.09
N ALA A 388 -9.73 -8.39 -31.28
CA ALA A 388 -11.08 -8.93 -31.50
C ALA A 388 -12.19 -7.88 -31.22
N GLY A 389 -11.97 -6.94 -30.32
CA GLY A 389 -12.89 -5.84 -30.01
C GLY A 389 -12.81 -4.65 -30.99
N ALA A 390 -11.78 -4.59 -31.83
CA ALA A 390 -11.60 -3.54 -32.83
C ALA A 390 -12.25 -3.82 -34.20
N GLY A 391 -12.88 -4.98 -34.40
CA GLY A 391 -13.62 -5.42 -35.57
C GLY A 391 -15.13 -5.37 -35.31
#